data_1c65cd3c2df7d74e50c3950c48ec37e1
#
_entry.id   1c65cd3c2df7d74e50c3950c48ec37e1
#
_cell.length_a   1.000
_cell.length_b   1.000
_cell.length_c   1.000
_cell.angle_alpha   90.00
_cell.angle_beta   90.00
_cell.angle_gamma   90.00
#
_symmetry.space_group_name_H-M   'P 1'
#
loop_
_entity.id
_entity.type
_entity.pdbx_description
1 polymer ?
#
loop_
_entity_poly.entity_id
_entity_poly.type
_entity_poly.pdbx_seq_one_letter_code
_entity_poly.pdbx_strand_id
1 'polypeptide(L)'
;MNFRYSSEEIKYCLELADVEVLVFGPEFVERMDAIADDLPGVRMMFFIGPDKPAYTEDCCRLMGFCSSSAPPVALEEEDYAAIYFSSGTTGFPKAILHNHRALVSSCQTEQNHHGQTRKDVFLCIPPLYHTGAKMHWFGSLISGSKAVLLRGVKPEWILRAVTEEKCTIVWLLVPWAQDILDAIESGRIDLKHYYLDQWRLMHIGAQPVPPSLIHRWNKIFPHHQYDTNYGLSESLGPGCVHLGVENFGKVGAIGKPGYHWQARIVDEQGSDVPQGE
;
A
#
# COMPACT_ATOMS: atom_id res chain seq x y z
N MET A 1 -10.17 -3.72 5.50
CA MET A 1 -9.83 -3.87 6.94
C MET A 1 -8.54 -4.66 7.11
N ASN A 2 -7.84 -4.44 8.24
CA ASN A 2 -6.65 -5.22 8.56
C ASN A 2 -7.05 -6.66 8.94
N PHE A 3 -6.42 -7.64 8.30
CA PHE A 3 -6.69 -9.06 8.58
C PHE A 3 -6.27 -9.54 9.98
N ARG A 4 -5.56 -8.69 10.74
CA ARG A 4 -5.14 -8.99 12.13
C ARG A 4 -6.12 -8.49 13.19
N TYR A 5 -7.15 -7.75 12.81
CA TYR A 5 -8.11 -7.24 13.76
C TYR A 5 -8.88 -8.38 14.46
N SER A 6 -9.07 -8.23 15.75
CA SER A 6 -9.95 -9.08 16.56
C SER A 6 -11.42 -8.89 16.15
N SER A 7 -12.30 -9.75 16.61
CA SER A 7 -13.74 -9.62 16.39
C SER A 7 -14.30 -8.28 16.91
N GLU A 8 -13.83 -7.85 18.09
CA GLU A 8 -14.20 -6.56 18.68
C GLU A 8 -13.74 -5.36 17.84
N GLU A 9 -12.48 -5.39 17.34
CA GLU A 9 -11.98 -4.34 16.46
C GLU A 9 -12.71 -4.31 15.13
N ILE A 10 -13.06 -5.48 14.56
CA ILE A 10 -13.87 -5.59 13.34
C ILE A 10 -15.24 -4.95 13.58
N LYS A 11 -15.94 -5.36 14.62
CA LYS A 11 -17.25 -4.80 14.99
C LYS A 11 -17.18 -3.28 15.13
N TYR A 12 -16.23 -2.79 15.92
CA TYR A 12 -16.00 -1.37 16.11
C TYR A 12 -15.79 -0.62 14.77
N CYS A 13 -14.94 -1.16 13.88
CA CYS A 13 -14.70 -0.54 12.58
C CYS A 13 -15.94 -0.52 11.69
N LEU A 14 -16.75 -1.59 11.70
CA LEU A 14 -17.98 -1.68 10.92
C LEU A 14 -19.03 -0.68 11.40
N GLU A 15 -19.19 -0.55 12.72
CA GLU A 15 -20.11 0.40 13.34
C GLU A 15 -19.65 1.85 13.10
N LEU A 16 -18.36 2.15 13.31
CA LEU A 16 -17.81 3.51 13.11
C LEU A 16 -17.92 4.00 11.67
N ALA A 17 -17.86 3.08 10.71
CA ALA A 17 -17.94 3.40 9.28
C ALA A 17 -19.35 3.28 8.70
N ASP A 18 -20.36 3.05 9.53
CA ASP A 18 -21.77 2.84 9.12
C ASP A 18 -21.90 1.82 7.97
N VAL A 19 -21.21 0.67 8.11
CA VAL A 19 -21.15 -0.33 7.04
C VAL A 19 -22.49 -1.03 6.90
N GLU A 20 -23.08 -0.93 5.72
CA GLU A 20 -24.33 -1.60 5.37
C GLU A 20 -24.12 -2.90 4.58
N VAL A 21 -23.01 -2.99 3.84
CA VAL A 21 -22.67 -4.16 3.02
C VAL A 21 -21.24 -4.58 3.34
N LEU A 22 -21.07 -5.85 3.69
CA LEU A 22 -19.78 -6.42 4.02
C LEU A 22 -19.39 -7.50 3.02
N VAL A 23 -18.15 -7.44 2.51
CA VAL A 23 -17.55 -8.48 1.68
C VAL A 23 -16.30 -9.00 2.38
N PHE A 24 -16.20 -10.32 2.60
CA PHE A 24 -15.03 -10.90 3.27
C PHE A 24 -14.67 -12.30 2.74
N GLY A 25 -13.48 -12.76 3.09
CA GLY A 25 -12.94 -14.05 2.69
C GLY A 25 -12.74 -15.03 3.85
N PRO A 26 -12.22 -16.24 3.56
CA PRO A 26 -12.08 -17.33 4.54
C PRO A 26 -11.29 -16.95 5.79
N GLU A 27 -10.32 -16.06 5.66
CA GLU A 27 -9.48 -15.61 6.76
C GLU A 27 -10.23 -14.87 7.88
N PHE A 28 -11.47 -14.44 7.63
CA PHE A 28 -12.28 -13.71 8.60
C PHE A 28 -13.40 -14.55 9.24
N VAL A 29 -13.67 -15.77 8.73
CA VAL A 29 -14.85 -16.57 9.13
C VAL A 29 -14.96 -16.75 10.64
N GLU A 30 -13.92 -17.26 11.29
CA GLU A 30 -13.95 -17.48 12.76
C GLU A 30 -14.29 -16.22 13.55
N ARG A 31 -13.77 -15.08 13.11
CA ARG A 31 -14.02 -13.79 13.78
C ARG A 31 -15.39 -13.22 13.46
N MET A 32 -15.88 -13.46 12.25
CA MET A 32 -17.23 -13.05 11.85
C MET A 32 -18.31 -13.91 12.50
N ASP A 33 -18.08 -15.22 12.64
CA ASP A 33 -19.00 -16.12 13.37
C ASP A 33 -19.27 -15.64 14.80
N ALA A 34 -18.29 -15.00 15.44
CA ALA A 34 -18.40 -14.47 16.79
C ALA A 34 -19.25 -13.19 16.90
N ILE A 35 -19.49 -12.45 15.80
CA ILE A 35 -20.12 -11.12 15.82
C ILE A 35 -21.25 -10.95 14.79
N ALA A 36 -21.46 -11.90 13.88
CA ALA A 36 -22.38 -11.72 12.76
C ALA A 36 -23.81 -11.36 13.19
N ASP A 37 -24.30 -11.95 14.29
CA ASP A 37 -25.63 -11.68 14.84
C ASP A 37 -25.73 -10.33 15.59
N ASP A 38 -24.58 -9.70 15.86
CA ASP A 38 -24.49 -8.45 16.63
C ASP A 38 -24.01 -7.26 15.78
N LEU A 39 -24.45 -7.23 14.51
CA LEU A 39 -24.13 -6.19 13.53
C LEU A 39 -25.39 -5.60 12.90
N PRO A 40 -26.22 -4.86 13.67
CA PRO A 40 -27.55 -4.42 13.21
C PRO A 40 -27.50 -3.45 12.01
N GLY A 41 -26.37 -2.76 11.79
CA GLY A 41 -26.16 -1.88 10.64
C GLY A 41 -25.86 -2.62 9.34
N VAL A 42 -25.34 -3.84 9.42
CA VAL A 42 -24.94 -4.61 8.23
C VAL A 42 -26.14 -5.37 7.67
N ARG A 43 -26.65 -4.91 6.55
CA ARG A 43 -27.85 -5.47 5.88
C ARG A 43 -27.54 -6.67 5.00
N MET A 44 -26.34 -6.75 4.44
CA MET A 44 -25.92 -7.81 3.53
C MET A 44 -24.47 -8.19 3.76
N MET A 45 -24.21 -9.50 3.76
CA MET A 45 -22.87 -10.07 3.87
C MET A 45 -22.58 -10.97 2.67
N PHE A 46 -21.50 -10.68 1.95
CA PHE A 46 -21.03 -11.47 0.81
C PHE A 46 -19.71 -12.17 1.16
N PHE A 47 -19.63 -13.42 0.73
CA PHE A 47 -18.44 -14.24 0.94
C PHE A 47 -17.71 -14.51 -0.37
N ILE A 48 -16.38 -14.41 -0.36
CA ILE A 48 -15.51 -14.77 -1.47
C ILE A 48 -14.64 -15.94 -1.04
N GLY A 49 -14.95 -17.12 -1.49
CA GLY A 49 -14.21 -18.34 -1.19
C GLY A 49 -15.08 -19.60 -1.25
N PRO A 50 -14.49 -20.79 -1.05
CA PRO A 50 -15.22 -22.02 -0.86
C PRO A 50 -15.90 -22.02 0.53
N ASP A 51 -16.91 -22.88 0.68
CA ASP A 51 -17.55 -23.16 1.97
C ASP A 51 -18.08 -21.90 2.69
N LYS A 52 -18.95 -21.15 2.01
CA LYS A 52 -19.53 -19.91 2.55
C LYS A 52 -20.32 -20.16 3.85
N PRO A 53 -20.19 -19.27 4.86
CA PRO A 53 -21.05 -19.27 6.04
C PRO A 53 -22.54 -19.14 5.70
N ALA A 54 -23.41 -19.74 6.50
CA ALA A 54 -24.86 -19.77 6.24
C ALA A 54 -25.50 -18.37 6.18
N TYR A 55 -24.97 -17.42 6.92
CA TYR A 55 -25.44 -16.03 7.01
C TYR A 55 -24.92 -15.13 5.87
N THR A 56 -24.21 -15.67 4.88
CA THR A 56 -23.63 -14.91 3.76
C THR A 56 -24.20 -15.34 2.41
N GLU A 57 -24.07 -14.46 1.43
CA GLU A 57 -24.30 -14.76 0.02
C GLU A 57 -22.96 -15.02 -0.71
N ASP A 58 -23.01 -15.90 -1.72
CA ASP A 58 -21.83 -16.19 -2.57
C ASP A 58 -21.61 -15.04 -3.55
N CYS A 59 -20.58 -14.24 -3.29
CA CYS A 59 -20.23 -13.07 -4.11
C CYS A 59 -19.94 -13.44 -5.57
N CYS A 60 -19.15 -14.48 -5.79
CA CYS A 60 -18.73 -14.87 -7.15
C CYS A 60 -19.92 -15.38 -7.97
N ARG A 61 -20.81 -16.14 -7.35
CA ARG A 61 -22.04 -16.61 -8.00
C ARG A 61 -22.93 -15.44 -8.39
N LEU A 62 -23.18 -14.51 -7.48
CA LEU A 62 -24.03 -13.35 -7.74
C LEU A 62 -23.46 -12.43 -8.81
N MET A 63 -22.16 -12.19 -8.81
CA MET A 63 -21.48 -11.41 -9.85
C MET A 63 -21.74 -11.99 -11.26
N GLY A 64 -21.88 -13.31 -11.40
CA GLY A 64 -22.18 -13.96 -12.67
C GLY A 64 -23.56 -13.60 -13.26
N PHE A 65 -24.45 -13.06 -12.45
CA PHE A 65 -25.80 -12.62 -12.89
C PHE A 65 -25.91 -11.09 -13.01
N CYS A 66 -24.88 -10.35 -12.63
CA CYS A 66 -24.89 -8.89 -12.70
C CYS A 66 -24.57 -8.40 -14.12
N SER A 67 -25.08 -7.20 -14.45
CA SER A 67 -24.68 -6.49 -15.66
C SER A 67 -23.20 -6.11 -15.59
N SER A 68 -22.49 -6.23 -16.71
CA SER A 68 -21.14 -5.69 -16.88
C SER A 68 -21.10 -4.20 -17.21
N SER A 69 -22.26 -3.57 -17.38
CA SER A 69 -22.34 -2.13 -17.62
C SER A 69 -22.02 -1.34 -16.35
N ALA A 70 -21.35 -0.22 -16.50
CA ALA A 70 -21.12 0.69 -15.38
C ALA A 70 -22.46 1.15 -14.79
N PRO A 71 -22.61 1.23 -13.45
CA PRO A 71 -23.80 1.79 -12.84
C PRO A 71 -24.02 3.24 -13.31
N PRO A 72 -25.28 3.67 -13.56
CA PRO A 72 -25.58 5.02 -14.00
C PRO A 72 -25.53 6.02 -12.81
N VAL A 73 -24.38 6.11 -12.16
CA VAL A 73 -24.16 7.00 -11.03
C VAL A 73 -23.15 8.06 -11.46
N ALA A 74 -23.52 9.32 -11.35
CA ALA A 74 -22.60 10.43 -11.49
C ALA A 74 -21.77 10.53 -10.19
N LEU A 75 -20.46 10.62 -10.34
CA LEU A 75 -19.52 10.80 -9.23
C LEU A 75 -18.83 12.16 -9.40
N GLU A 76 -18.75 12.90 -8.31
CA GLU A 76 -17.99 14.15 -8.22
C GLU A 76 -16.66 13.91 -7.50
N GLU A 77 -15.68 14.74 -7.74
CA GLU A 77 -14.36 14.63 -7.10
C GLU A 77 -14.44 14.77 -5.59
N GLU A 78 -15.44 15.46 -5.08
CA GLU A 78 -15.66 15.70 -3.65
C GLU A 78 -16.44 14.58 -2.96
N ASP A 79 -17.02 13.65 -3.72
CA ASP A 79 -17.74 12.52 -3.12
C ASP A 79 -16.78 11.66 -2.30
N TYR A 80 -17.28 11.16 -1.17
CA TYR A 80 -16.53 10.25 -0.33
C TYR A 80 -16.27 8.92 -1.04
N ALA A 81 -15.01 8.49 -0.99
CA ALA A 81 -14.55 7.35 -1.76
C ALA A 81 -13.96 6.22 -0.92
N ALA A 82 -13.38 6.53 0.24
CA ALA A 82 -12.74 5.52 1.07
C ALA A 82 -12.64 5.94 2.53
N ILE A 83 -12.74 4.94 3.42
CA ILE A 83 -12.33 5.05 4.82
C ILE A 83 -11.14 4.11 5.02
N TYR A 84 -10.04 4.66 5.55
CA TYR A 84 -8.90 3.88 6.01
C TYR A 84 -8.80 3.89 7.52
N PHE A 85 -8.45 2.75 8.08
CA PHE A 85 -8.23 2.63 9.51
C PHE A 85 -6.73 2.65 9.79
N SER A 86 -6.30 3.56 10.67
CA SER A 86 -4.93 3.62 11.19
C SER A 86 -4.89 3.18 12.64
N SER A 87 -3.68 2.81 13.12
CA SER A 87 -3.47 2.49 14.54
C SER A 87 -3.74 3.73 15.40
N GLY A 88 -4.79 3.68 16.21
CA GLY A 88 -5.10 4.74 17.16
C GLY A 88 -4.16 4.70 18.38
N THR A 89 -3.86 5.88 18.94
CA THR A 89 -3.12 5.99 20.22
C THR A 89 -3.97 5.55 21.43
N THR A 90 -5.26 5.35 21.23
CA THR A 90 -6.25 4.99 22.26
C THR A 90 -6.58 3.51 22.32
N GLY A 91 -5.90 2.66 21.54
CA GLY A 91 -6.12 1.21 21.49
C GLY A 91 -7.03 0.75 20.35
N PHE A 92 -8.03 1.53 19.93
CA PHE A 92 -8.87 1.23 18.77
C PHE A 92 -8.45 1.98 17.51
N PRO A 93 -8.71 1.42 16.31
CA PRO A 93 -8.38 2.06 15.04
C PRO A 93 -9.13 3.39 14.85
N LYS A 94 -8.47 4.38 14.23
CA LYS A 94 -9.09 5.63 13.81
C LYS A 94 -9.57 5.52 12.37
N ALA A 95 -10.80 5.95 12.09
CA ALA A 95 -11.33 6.05 10.74
C ALA A 95 -10.91 7.37 10.10
N ILE A 96 -10.34 7.30 8.90
CA ILE A 96 -9.89 8.44 8.12
C ILE A 96 -10.65 8.43 6.81
N LEU A 97 -11.51 9.45 6.62
CA LEU A 97 -12.37 9.58 5.46
C LEU A 97 -11.69 10.37 4.35
N HIS A 98 -11.74 9.84 3.13
CA HIS A 98 -11.16 10.47 1.94
C HIS A 98 -12.15 10.55 0.79
N ASN A 99 -12.07 11.61 -0.02
CA ASN A 99 -12.82 11.78 -1.25
C ASN A 99 -12.04 11.27 -2.47
N HIS A 100 -12.68 11.26 -3.64
CA HIS A 100 -12.06 10.82 -4.91
C HIS A 100 -10.87 11.68 -5.29
N ARG A 101 -10.95 13.02 -5.13
CA ARG A 101 -9.85 13.94 -5.44
C ARG A 101 -8.59 13.60 -4.67
N ALA A 102 -8.69 13.33 -3.36
CA ALA A 102 -7.55 12.98 -2.51
C ALA A 102 -6.89 11.67 -2.97
N LEU A 103 -7.69 10.65 -3.32
CA LEU A 103 -7.17 9.38 -3.83
C LEU A 103 -6.40 9.55 -5.14
N VAL A 104 -6.96 10.30 -6.09
CA VAL A 104 -6.31 10.55 -7.39
C VAL A 104 -5.04 11.37 -7.23
N SER A 105 -5.09 12.45 -6.43
CA SER A 105 -3.94 13.31 -6.17
C SER A 105 -2.76 12.54 -5.56
N SER A 106 -3.02 11.67 -4.60
CA SER A 106 -2.02 10.80 -3.99
C SER A 106 -1.35 9.88 -5.02
N CYS A 107 -2.16 9.23 -5.88
CA CYS A 107 -1.64 8.40 -6.95
C CYS A 107 -0.76 9.19 -7.93
N GLN A 108 -1.17 10.40 -8.30
CA GLN A 108 -0.40 11.27 -9.20
C GLN A 108 0.93 11.70 -8.60
N THR A 109 0.97 11.99 -7.29
CA THR A 109 2.21 12.32 -6.58
C THR A 109 3.22 11.18 -6.69
N GLU A 110 2.81 9.95 -6.43
CA GLU A 110 3.69 8.79 -6.51
C GLU A 110 4.15 8.48 -7.93
N GLN A 111 3.25 8.53 -8.90
CA GLN A 111 3.61 8.30 -10.30
C GLN A 111 4.66 9.30 -10.79
N ASN A 112 4.49 10.58 -10.48
CA ASN A 112 5.46 11.61 -10.82
C ASN A 112 6.81 11.33 -10.15
N HIS A 113 6.79 10.97 -8.87
CA HIS A 113 7.99 10.66 -8.10
C HIS A 113 8.75 9.46 -8.67
N HIS A 114 8.05 8.38 -9.01
CA HIS A 114 8.65 7.19 -9.60
C HIS A 114 9.00 7.33 -11.09
N GLY A 115 8.57 8.40 -11.75
CA GLY A 115 8.61 8.49 -13.20
C GLY A 115 7.90 7.30 -13.87
N GLN A 116 6.79 6.85 -13.27
CA GLN A 116 6.08 5.64 -13.69
C GLN A 116 5.36 5.87 -15.03
N THR A 117 5.52 4.93 -15.94
CA THR A 117 4.94 4.96 -17.28
C THR A 117 4.18 3.66 -17.57
N ARG A 118 3.44 3.62 -18.67
CA ARG A 118 2.73 2.40 -19.13
C ARG A 118 3.65 1.22 -19.45
N LYS A 119 4.97 1.42 -19.51
CA LYS A 119 5.97 0.36 -19.71
C LYS A 119 6.40 -0.30 -18.40
N ASP A 120 6.07 0.31 -17.29
CA ASP A 120 6.46 -0.20 -15.98
C ASP A 120 5.53 -1.33 -15.52
N VAL A 121 6.09 -2.19 -14.69
CA VAL A 121 5.39 -3.24 -13.97
C VAL A 121 5.68 -3.05 -12.49
N PHE A 122 4.65 -2.70 -11.73
CA PHE A 122 4.77 -2.41 -10.30
C PHE A 122 4.47 -3.65 -9.47
N LEU A 123 5.41 -4.10 -8.64
CA LEU A 123 5.19 -5.17 -7.66
C LEU A 123 4.74 -4.58 -6.33
N CYS A 124 3.47 -4.77 -6.01
CA CYS A 124 2.85 -4.36 -4.76
C CYS A 124 2.74 -5.55 -3.81
N ILE A 125 3.51 -5.54 -2.73
CA ILE A 125 3.57 -6.61 -1.74
C ILE A 125 2.73 -6.29 -0.50
N PRO A 126 2.73 -5.03 0.02
CA PRO A 126 1.93 -4.69 1.18
C PRO A 126 0.44 -4.91 0.96
N PRO A 127 -0.30 -5.29 2.01
CA PRO A 127 -1.74 -5.52 1.90
C PRO A 127 -2.53 -4.29 1.45
N LEU A 128 -3.55 -4.49 0.62
CA LEU A 128 -4.37 -3.41 0.03
C LEU A 128 -5.22 -2.61 1.04
N TYR A 129 -5.28 -3.01 2.31
CA TYR A 129 -5.91 -2.19 3.34
C TYR A 129 -5.04 -1.01 3.79
N HIS A 130 -3.75 -0.99 3.44
CA HIS A 130 -2.88 0.17 3.63
C HIS A 130 -3.06 1.18 2.49
N THR A 131 -3.07 2.47 2.84
CA THR A 131 -3.19 3.57 1.87
C THR A 131 -2.12 3.48 0.79
N GLY A 132 -0.86 3.26 1.18
CA GLY A 132 0.25 3.16 0.24
C GLY A 132 0.07 2.03 -0.78
N ALA A 133 -0.39 0.83 -0.37
CA ALA A 133 -0.61 -0.27 -1.30
C ALA A 133 -1.66 0.07 -2.36
N LYS A 134 -2.79 0.67 -1.94
CA LYS A 134 -3.84 1.09 -2.87
C LYS A 134 -3.39 2.21 -3.79
N MET A 135 -2.66 3.17 -3.27
CA MET A 135 -2.13 4.29 -4.04
C MET A 135 -1.27 3.79 -5.23
N HIS A 136 -0.39 2.83 -4.99
CA HIS A 136 0.44 2.25 -6.05
C HIS A 136 -0.38 1.39 -7.02
N TRP A 137 -1.36 0.64 -6.53
CA TRP A 137 -2.24 -0.15 -7.36
C TRP A 137 -3.08 0.73 -8.28
N PHE A 138 -3.81 1.71 -7.73
CA PHE A 138 -4.59 2.67 -8.51
C PHE A 138 -3.69 3.54 -9.40
N GLY A 139 -2.51 3.92 -8.92
CA GLY A 139 -1.52 4.63 -9.69
C GLY A 139 -1.11 3.87 -10.95
N SER A 140 -0.96 2.56 -10.85
CA SER A 140 -0.69 1.72 -12.02
C SER A 140 -1.86 1.71 -13.01
N LEU A 141 -3.11 1.70 -12.53
CA LEU A 141 -4.28 1.81 -13.41
C LEU A 141 -4.32 3.17 -14.12
N ILE A 142 -4.05 4.27 -13.41
CA ILE A 142 -4.05 5.62 -13.99
C ILE A 142 -2.95 5.78 -15.04
N SER A 143 -1.74 5.25 -14.81
CA SER A 143 -0.63 5.31 -15.76
C SER A 143 -0.79 4.32 -16.94
N GLY A 144 -1.72 3.37 -16.83
CA GLY A 144 -1.88 2.28 -17.78
C GLY A 144 -0.74 1.26 -17.70
N SER A 145 -0.03 1.19 -16.56
CA SER A 145 1.00 0.19 -16.28
C SER A 145 0.40 -1.08 -15.68
N LYS A 146 1.18 -2.15 -15.63
CA LYS A 146 0.78 -3.39 -14.96
C LYS A 146 1.06 -3.27 -13.46
N ALA A 147 0.13 -3.72 -12.63
CA ALA A 147 0.34 -3.96 -11.21
C ALA A 147 0.30 -5.46 -10.91
N VAL A 148 1.27 -5.95 -10.16
CA VAL A 148 1.35 -7.32 -9.67
C VAL A 148 1.13 -7.30 -8.17
N LEU A 149 0.11 -8.03 -7.69
CA LEU A 149 -0.17 -8.16 -6.26
C LEU A 149 0.42 -9.48 -5.76
N LEU A 150 1.39 -9.42 -4.88
CA LEU A 150 2.03 -10.59 -4.30
C LEU A 150 1.52 -10.84 -2.88
N ARG A 151 0.97 -12.04 -2.66
CA ARG A 151 0.64 -12.50 -1.31
C ARG A 151 1.86 -13.19 -0.69
N GLY A 152 2.44 -12.53 0.30
CA GLY A 152 3.57 -13.06 1.06
C GLY A 152 4.89 -12.33 0.78
N VAL A 153 5.84 -12.53 1.68
CA VAL A 153 7.02 -11.67 1.82
C VAL A 153 8.34 -12.46 1.80
N LYS A 154 8.32 -13.75 1.47
CA LYS A 154 9.55 -14.55 1.39
C LYS A 154 10.45 -14.00 0.28
N PRO A 155 11.75 -13.82 0.54
CA PRO A 155 12.69 -13.34 -0.48
C PRO A 155 12.62 -14.07 -1.81
N GLU A 156 12.51 -15.39 -1.79
CA GLU A 156 12.43 -16.23 -2.98
C GLU A 156 11.16 -15.95 -3.80
N TRP A 157 10.04 -15.64 -3.14
CA TRP A 157 8.78 -15.31 -3.82
C TRP A 157 8.84 -13.94 -4.46
N ILE A 158 9.47 -12.97 -3.78
CA ILE A 158 9.64 -11.61 -4.30
C ILE A 158 10.52 -11.64 -5.56
N LEU A 159 11.71 -12.26 -5.47
CA LEU A 159 12.63 -12.34 -6.59
C LEU A 159 12.07 -13.14 -7.77
N ARG A 160 11.32 -14.20 -7.48
CA ARG A 160 10.61 -14.96 -8.51
C ARG A 160 9.54 -14.12 -9.20
N ALA A 161 8.72 -13.40 -8.45
CA ALA A 161 7.71 -12.50 -9.02
C ALA A 161 8.35 -11.41 -9.88
N VAL A 162 9.48 -10.84 -9.45
CA VAL A 162 10.24 -9.87 -10.26
C VAL A 162 10.69 -10.51 -11.58
N THR A 163 11.19 -11.72 -11.54
CA THR A 163 11.68 -12.46 -12.72
C THR A 163 10.56 -12.80 -13.70
N GLU A 164 9.50 -13.46 -13.20
CA GLU A 164 8.41 -14.01 -14.01
C GLU A 164 7.51 -12.91 -14.58
N GLU A 165 7.19 -11.90 -13.77
CA GLU A 165 6.30 -10.80 -14.15
C GLU A 165 7.05 -9.60 -14.75
N LYS A 166 8.38 -9.66 -14.77
CA LYS A 166 9.29 -8.61 -15.27
C LYS A 166 9.06 -7.27 -14.57
N CYS A 167 8.96 -7.30 -13.24
CA CYS A 167 8.71 -6.09 -12.47
C CYS A 167 9.85 -5.09 -12.58
N THR A 168 9.51 -3.83 -12.78
CA THR A 168 10.46 -2.72 -12.94
C THR A 168 10.53 -1.84 -11.70
N ILE A 169 9.47 -1.80 -10.92
CA ILE A 169 9.37 -1.08 -9.66
C ILE A 169 8.87 -2.06 -8.60
N VAL A 170 9.54 -2.14 -7.47
CA VAL A 170 9.17 -3.04 -6.37
C VAL A 170 9.07 -2.25 -5.07
N TRP A 171 7.93 -2.34 -4.40
CA TRP A 171 7.79 -1.76 -3.07
C TRP A 171 8.15 -2.76 -1.98
N LEU A 172 9.19 -2.43 -1.23
CA LEU A 172 9.67 -3.20 -0.08
C LEU A 172 9.46 -2.41 1.22
N LEU A 173 9.16 -3.13 2.28
CA LEU A 173 9.39 -2.63 3.63
C LEU A 173 10.84 -2.90 4.03
N VAL A 174 11.36 -2.11 4.97
CA VAL A 174 12.75 -2.24 5.46
C VAL A 174 13.10 -3.68 5.88
N PRO A 175 12.27 -4.42 6.66
CA PRO A 175 12.58 -5.81 7.01
C PRO A 175 12.69 -6.73 5.79
N TRP A 176 11.84 -6.56 4.78
CA TRP A 176 11.87 -7.43 3.59
C TRP A 176 13.09 -7.20 2.71
N ALA A 177 13.51 -5.93 2.60
CA ALA A 177 14.77 -5.61 1.93
C ALA A 177 15.96 -6.24 2.67
N GLN A 178 15.95 -6.20 4.00
CA GLN A 178 16.95 -6.84 4.84
C GLN A 178 16.97 -8.37 4.66
N ASP A 179 15.80 -9.01 4.70
CA ASP A 179 15.66 -10.46 4.51
C ASP A 179 16.19 -10.92 3.14
N ILE A 180 15.99 -10.12 2.09
CA ILE A 180 16.54 -10.37 0.75
C ILE A 180 18.06 -10.34 0.78
N LEU A 181 18.66 -9.29 1.38
CA LEU A 181 20.11 -9.15 1.47
C LEU A 181 20.73 -10.29 2.29
N ASP A 182 20.15 -10.60 3.44
CA ASP A 182 20.62 -11.69 4.33
C ASP A 182 20.53 -13.07 3.64
N ALA A 183 19.50 -13.29 2.83
CA ALA A 183 19.34 -14.52 2.07
C ALA A 183 20.41 -14.65 0.97
N ILE A 184 20.76 -13.56 0.32
CA ILE A 184 21.80 -13.53 -0.73
C ILE A 184 23.20 -13.69 -0.09
N GLU A 185 23.51 -12.90 0.93
CA GLU A 185 24.82 -12.90 1.60
C GLU A 185 25.13 -14.23 2.31
N SER A 186 24.11 -14.92 2.83
CA SER A 186 24.25 -16.26 3.41
C SER A 186 24.36 -17.37 2.38
N GLY A 187 24.21 -17.08 1.10
CA GLY A 187 24.20 -18.08 0.02
C GLY A 187 22.91 -18.91 -0.05
N ARG A 188 21.87 -18.58 0.71
CA ARG A 188 20.54 -19.23 0.61
C ARG A 188 19.87 -18.92 -0.73
N ILE A 189 20.15 -17.75 -1.30
CA ILE A 189 19.69 -17.33 -2.63
C ILE A 189 20.90 -17.12 -3.53
N ASP A 190 20.92 -17.79 -4.69
CA ASP A 190 21.86 -17.50 -5.77
C ASP A 190 21.14 -16.66 -6.84
N LEU A 191 21.57 -15.41 -7.00
CA LEU A 191 21.00 -14.45 -7.95
C LEU A 191 21.07 -14.90 -9.41
N LYS A 192 21.94 -15.84 -9.76
CA LYS A 192 22.04 -16.40 -11.13
C LYS A 192 20.75 -17.09 -11.61
N HIS A 193 19.88 -17.46 -10.67
CA HIS A 193 18.61 -18.08 -10.98
C HIS A 193 17.48 -17.08 -11.23
N TYR A 194 17.76 -15.77 -11.11
CA TYR A 194 16.76 -14.72 -11.23
C TYR A 194 17.16 -13.72 -12.32
N TYR A 195 16.17 -13.27 -13.11
CA TYR A 195 16.35 -12.18 -14.06
C TYR A 195 15.85 -10.88 -13.45
N LEU A 196 16.79 -9.97 -13.10
CA LEU A 196 16.48 -8.76 -12.32
C LEU A 196 16.93 -7.46 -13.05
N ASP A 197 17.51 -7.54 -14.24
CA ASP A 197 18.06 -6.38 -14.95
C ASP A 197 17.02 -5.29 -15.26
N GLN A 198 15.74 -5.68 -15.40
CA GLN A 198 14.64 -4.75 -15.63
C GLN A 198 14.17 -4.02 -14.36
N TRP A 199 14.54 -4.51 -13.18
CA TRP A 199 14.19 -3.87 -11.92
C TRP A 199 14.99 -2.58 -11.73
N ARG A 200 14.36 -1.45 -12.07
CA ARG A 200 15.01 -0.14 -12.06
C ARG A 200 14.92 0.61 -10.74
N LEU A 201 13.85 0.38 -9.95
CA LEU A 201 13.55 1.15 -8.76
C LEU A 201 13.08 0.26 -7.61
N MET A 202 13.78 0.36 -6.48
CA MET A 202 13.33 -0.14 -5.18
C MET A 202 12.65 1.02 -4.44
N HIS A 203 11.31 0.99 -4.35
CA HIS A 203 10.59 1.86 -3.44
C HIS A 203 10.64 1.25 -2.02
N ILE A 204 11.10 2.02 -1.04
CA ILE A 204 11.26 1.52 0.34
C ILE A 204 10.71 2.54 1.32
N GLY A 205 9.87 2.09 2.27
CA GLY A 205 9.25 3.04 3.19
C GLY A 205 8.45 2.38 4.30
N ALA A 206 7.41 3.10 4.73
CA ALA A 206 6.55 2.81 5.88
C ALA A 206 7.25 2.90 7.27
N GLN A 207 8.54 3.18 7.29
CA GLN A 207 9.35 3.43 8.48
C GLN A 207 10.65 4.14 8.09
N PRO A 208 11.43 4.70 9.05
CA PRO A 208 12.75 5.25 8.77
C PRO A 208 13.65 4.23 8.09
N VAL A 209 14.31 4.63 7.02
CA VAL A 209 15.18 3.77 6.22
C VAL A 209 16.63 3.92 6.70
N PRO A 210 17.28 2.86 7.25
CA PRO A 210 18.65 2.95 7.71
C PRO A 210 19.63 3.18 6.54
N PRO A 211 20.54 4.16 6.63
CA PRO A 211 21.56 4.37 5.60
C PRO A 211 22.39 3.12 5.30
N SER A 212 22.72 2.33 6.31
CA SER A 212 23.46 1.08 6.16
C SER A 212 22.77 0.05 5.26
N LEU A 213 21.43 -0.01 5.31
CA LEU A 213 20.65 -0.90 4.47
C LEU A 213 20.79 -0.51 2.99
N ILE A 214 20.67 0.79 2.68
CA ILE A 214 20.80 1.28 1.31
C ILE A 214 22.21 1.08 0.77
N HIS A 215 23.25 1.29 1.59
CA HIS A 215 24.62 1.01 1.19
C HIS A 215 24.87 -0.49 0.93
N ARG A 216 24.29 -1.39 1.74
CA ARG A 216 24.33 -2.85 1.47
C ARG A 216 23.62 -3.18 0.17
N TRP A 217 22.41 -2.63 -0.03
CA TRP A 217 21.62 -2.84 -1.23
C TRP A 217 22.38 -2.45 -2.48
N ASN A 218 22.97 -1.25 -2.49
CA ASN A 218 23.71 -0.75 -3.63
C ASN A 218 24.97 -1.57 -3.99
N LYS A 219 25.57 -2.28 -3.02
CA LYS A 219 26.68 -3.19 -3.31
C LYS A 219 26.27 -4.40 -4.12
N ILE A 220 25.05 -4.91 -3.89
CA ILE A 220 24.51 -6.09 -4.55
C ILE A 220 23.78 -5.69 -5.83
N PHE A 221 23.05 -4.58 -5.79
CA PHE A 221 22.24 -4.06 -6.89
C PHE A 221 22.66 -2.63 -7.30
N PRO A 222 23.86 -2.45 -7.89
CA PRO A 222 24.40 -1.12 -8.17
C PRO A 222 23.61 -0.34 -9.23
N HIS A 223 22.75 -1.02 -10.02
CA HIS A 223 21.93 -0.40 -11.06
C HIS A 223 20.52 -0.05 -10.59
N HIS A 224 20.12 -0.50 -9.40
CA HIS A 224 18.83 -0.14 -8.85
C HIS A 224 18.87 1.29 -8.31
N GLN A 225 17.91 2.08 -8.72
CA GLN A 225 17.57 3.27 -7.97
C GLN A 225 16.83 2.87 -6.69
N TYR A 226 16.90 3.71 -5.65
CA TYR A 226 15.98 3.61 -4.54
C TYR A 226 15.28 4.93 -4.34
N ASP A 227 14.09 4.88 -3.80
CA ASP A 227 13.39 6.04 -3.28
C ASP A 227 12.70 5.71 -1.97
N THR A 228 12.32 6.76 -1.27
CA THR A 228 11.47 6.67 -0.10
C THR A 228 10.54 7.85 -0.06
N ASN A 229 9.48 7.74 0.74
CA ASN A 229 8.60 8.86 1.01
C ASN A 229 8.28 8.98 2.50
N TYR A 230 7.87 10.16 2.90
CA TYR A 230 7.25 10.44 4.18
C TYR A 230 5.78 10.77 3.95
N GLY A 231 4.92 10.04 4.63
CA GLY A 231 3.48 10.25 4.58
C GLY A 231 2.74 9.49 5.67
N LEU A 232 1.46 9.76 5.76
CA LEU A 232 0.54 9.22 6.75
C LEU A 232 -0.72 8.68 6.05
N SER A 233 -1.54 7.92 6.78
CA SER A 233 -2.86 7.52 6.28
C SER A 233 -3.76 8.73 6.02
N GLU A 234 -3.59 9.78 6.83
CA GLU A 234 -4.30 11.06 6.70
C GLU A 234 -3.95 11.82 5.42
N SER A 235 -2.73 11.67 4.93
CA SER A 235 -2.28 12.26 3.66
C SER A 235 -2.43 11.32 2.45
N LEU A 236 -2.92 10.10 2.65
CA LEU A 236 -3.00 9.02 1.65
C LEU A 236 -1.65 8.57 1.08
N GLY A 237 -0.58 8.89 1.70
CA GLY A 237 0.75 8.54 1.23
C GLY A 237 1.69 9.73 1.22
N PRO A 238 2.43 9.99 0.13
CA PRO A 238 3.59 10.84 0.19
C PRO A 238 3.24 12.32 0.36
N GLY A 239 3.82 12.91 1.39
CA GLY A 239 3.94 14.38 1.50
C GLY A 239 5.31 14.84 1.00
N CYS A 240 6.37 14.21 1.52
CA CYS A 240 7.73 14.42 1.02
C CYS A 240 8.26 13.15 0.34
N VAL A 241 9.07 13.34 -0.68
CA VAL A 241 9.63 12.29 -1.52
C VAL A 241 11.14 12.45 -1.68
N HIS A 242 11.87 11.35 -1.62
CA HIS A 242 13.32 11.30 -1.75
C HIS A 242 13.71 10.36 -2.88
N LEU A 243 14.21 10.91 -3.99
CA LEU A 243 14.83 10.14 -5.06
C LEU A 243 16.28 9.85 -4.68
N GLY A 244 16.59 8.56 -4.53
CA GLY A 244 17.76 8.13 -3.81
C GLY A 244 19.07 8.24 -4.52
N VAL A 245 19.19 7.79 -5.77
CA VAL A 245 20.51 7.61 -6.38
C VAL A 245 21.24 8.91 -6.60
N GLU A 246 20.55 9.96 -7.02
CA GLU A 246 21.12 11.30 -7.18
C GLU A 246 21.42 11.99 -5.85
N ASN A 247 20.87 11.47 -4.75
CA ASN A 247 20.98 12.00 -3.41
C ASN A 247 21.57 10.99 -2.42
N PHE A 248 22.47 10.14 -2.87
CA PHE A 248 23.05 9.05 -2.05
C PHE A 248 23.74 9.57 -0.77
N GLY A 249 24.28 10.78 -0.81
CA GLY A 249 24.84 11.44 0.36
C GLY A 249 23.80 11.92 1.39
N LYS A 250 22.51 11.80 1.10
CA LYS A 250 21.40 12.18 1.98
C LYS A 250 20.48 11.01 2.32
N VAL A 251 21.02 9.80 2.28
CA VAL A 251 20.27 8.60 2.70
C VAL A 251 19.78 8.79 4.14
N GLY A 252 18.52 8.47 4.36
CA GLY A 252 17.84 8.70 5.65
C GLY A 252 17.02 10.00 5.73
N ALA A 253 17.19 10.91 4.76
CA ALA A 253 16.31 12.07 4.64
C ALA A 253 14.95 11.65 4.06
N ILE A 254 13.88 12.37 4.48
CA ILE A 254 12.52 12.17 3.91
C ILE A 254 12.32 12.87 2.57
N GLY A 255 13.32 13.65 2.11
CA GLY A 255 13.31 14.33 0.83
C GLY A 255 12.68 15.72 0.82
N LYS A 256 12.02 16.03 -0.28
CA LYS A 256 11.39 17.34 -0.56
C LYS A 256 9.89 17.16 -0.76
N PRO A 257 9.10 18.26 -0.70
CA PRO A 257 7.68 18.20 -1.05
C PRO A 257 7.48 17.52 -2.40
N GLY A 258 6.58 16.52 -2.43
CA GLY A 258 6.19 15.82 -3.65
C GLY A 258 5.33 16.69 -4.57
N TYR A 259 4.94 16.13 -5.72
CA TYR A 259 4.07 16.81 -6.67
C TYR A 259 2.74 17.20 -6.01
N HIS A 260 2.36 18.46 -6.14
CA HIS A 260 1.21 19.10 -5.47
C HIS A 260 1.30 19.26 -3.93
N TRP A 261 2.46 19.03 -3.35
CA TRP A 261 2.68 19.18 -1.92
C TRP A 261 3.51 20.43 -1.58
N GLN A 262 3.28 20.96 -0.39
CA GLN A 262 4.11 22.00 0.22
C GLN A 262 4.53 21.56 1.62
N ALA A 263 5.72 21.93 2.05
CA ALA A 263 6.23 21.65 3.39
C ALA A 263 6.86 22.90 3.99
N ARG A 264 6.68 23.08 5.29
CA ARG A 264 7.28 24.16 6.10
C ARG A 264 7.91 23.55 7.33
N ILE A 265 9.04 24.08 7.74
CA ILE A 265 9.64 23.81 9.03
C ILE A 265 9.30 24.99 9.93
N VAL A 266 8.68 24.71 11.07
CA VAL A 266 8.17 25.74 11.97
C VAL A 266 8.61 25.43 13.41
N ASP A 267 8.71 26.47 14.22
CA ASP A 267 8.89 26.37 15.67
C ASP A 267 7.59 25.89 16.37
N GLU A 268 7.65 25.80 17.70
CA GLU A 268 6.48 25.40 18.51
C GLU A 268 5.32 26.40 18.43
N GLN A 269 5.57 27.63 18.02
CA GLN A 269 4.59 28.68 17.83
C GLN A 269 4.02 28.75 16.42
N GLY A 270 4.52 27.90 15.50
CA GLY A 270 4.08 27.82 14.09
C GLY A 270 4.73 28.87 13.18
N SER A 271 5.79 29.56 13.63
CA SER A 271 6.58 30.47 12.83
C SER A 271 7.67 29.74 12.03
N ASP A 272 7.97 30.22 10.81
CA ASP A 272 9.02 29.63 9.99
C ASP A 272 10.39 29.78 10.68
N VAL A 273 11.17 28.70 10.69
CA VAL A 273 12.55 28.71 11.18
C VAL A 273 13.54 28.91 10.03
N PRO A 274 14.67 29.60 10.27
CA PRO A 274 15.74 29.74 9.29
C PRO A 274 16.33 28.37 8.89
N GLN A 275 16.88 28.29 7.66
CA GLN A 275 17.53 27.08 7.19
C GLN A 275 18.77 26.75 8.05
N GLY A 276 18.78 25.55 8.64
CA GLY A 276 19.87 25.05 9.46
C GLY A 276 19.66 25.16 10.96
N GLU A 277 18.51 25.67 11.38
CA GLU A 277 18.08 25.71 12.79
C GLU A 277 17.06 24.59 13.10
#